data_7bde76988399b34a92690831bd90880f
#
_entry.id   7bde76988399b34a92690831bd90880f
#
_cell.length_a   1.000
_cell.length_b   1.000
_cell.length_c   1.000
_cell.angle_alpha   90.00
_cell.angle_beta   90.00
_cell.angle_gamma   90.00
#
_symmetry.space_group_name_H-M   'P 1'
#
loop_
_entity.id
_entity.type
_entity.pdbx_description
1 polymer ?
#
loop_
_entity_poly.entity_id
_entity_poly.type
_entity_poly.pdbx_seq_one_letter_code
_entity_poly.pdbx_strand_id
1 'polypeptide(L)'
;MQEDVIELLKHQFEFVTDVDHRYIAISAGFGAGKTFAFCMKALHLAALNCEVVGDHTAILCEPTFPLINDVLAPALDEVLELTGIPYKSRGGALPEYELHFATGTCTILLRSTENYKRIVGVNAAWAGVDELDTSDKKIAAAAWKKLQGRLRHKGAVTQLFTTSTPEGFKFFQQFFIEDAAENEEKKAQRRIINATTYDNAENLGDDFIKDLETNYTEEEKQAYLMGMFVNMTSGRIYKKFNRIENRSDMTADKVRALFKDRKDMYNRPLPLPPLHVGMDFNIGKMAGIVHYIDDQGPIAIDEIINVDDTEEMITVLKERYPDFKIIVYPDSSGKNRSHANIAADTDIALLKKAQFQVVVDSTNPPVKDRINSMNQAFCDGTNVRKYRVNDTKCPRYTTCLEQQTYDDFGQPDKKNDLDHPNDAGGYFIHKMYPVKQYKAGGLRLSGY
;
A
#
# COMPACT_ATOMS: atom_id res chain seq x y z
N MET A 1 29.43 12.06 37.37
CA MET A 1 28.59 10.95 36.91
C MET A 1 28.67 11.04 35.42
N GLN A 2 29.16 10.00 34.77
CA GLN A 2 29.06 9.88 33.31
C GLN A 2 27.56 9.75 33.01
N GLU A 3 26.99 10.66 32.21
CA GLU A 3 25.63 10.47 31.72
C GLU A 3 25.69 9.31 30.75
N ASP A 4 25.02 8.21 31.06
CA ASP A 4 24.87 7.09 30.15
C ASP A 4 23.94 7.57 29.04
N VAL A 5 24.52 7.86 27.87
CA VAL A 5 23.79 8.31 26.69
C VAL A 5 23.23 7.07 25.99
N ILE A 6 21.90 6.99 25.84
CA ILE A 6 21.25 5.95 25.06
C ILE A 6 21.33 6.35 23.58
N GLU A 7 22.12 5.62 22.80
CA GLU A 7 22.19 5.81 21.36
C GLU A 7 21.02 5.10 20.66
N LEU A 8 20.25 5.88 19.89
CA LEU A 8 19.17 5.37 19.06
C LEU A 8 19.63 5.25 17.60
N LEU A 9 19.25 4.19 16.94
CA LEU A 9 19.42 4.08 15.49
C LEU A 9 18.63 5.20 14.79
N LYS A 10 19.05 5.59 13.59
CA LYS A 10 18.44 6.71 12.87
C LYS A 10 16.91 6.64 12.78
N HIS A 11 16.37 5.50 12.37
CA HIS A 11 14.92 5.31 12.27
C HIS A 11 14.22 5.33 13.63
N GLN A 12 14.87 4.82 14.68
CA GLN A 12 14.36 4.89 16.06
C GLN A 12 14.33 6.33 16.54
N PHE A 13 15.40 7.09 16.32
CA PHE A 13 15.47 8.51 16.69
C PHE A 13 14.38 9.32 16.00
N GLU A 14 14.23 9.16 14.68
CA GLU A 14 13.20 9.85 13.92
C GLU A 14 11.78 9.51 14.41
N PHE A 15 11.53 8.27 14.80
CA PHE A 15 10.25 7.83 15.34
C PHE A 15 10.00 8.38 16.73
N VAL A 16 10.96 8.27 17.63
CA VAL A 16 10.84 8.68 19.03
C VAL A 16 10.62 10.19 19.15
N THR A 17 11.35 11.00 18.38
CA THR A 17 11.33 12.46 18.49
C THR A 17 10.22 13.15 17.71
N ASP A 18 9.59 12.47 16.74
CA ASP A 18 8.49 13.06 15.97
C ASP A 18 7.23 13.23 16.84
N VAL A 19 6.84 14.45 17.11
CA VAL A 19 5.61 14.80 17.83
C VAL A 19 4.65 15.64 16.97
N ASP A 20 5.01 15.91 15.71
CA ASP A 20 4.27 16.76 14.80
C ASP A 20 3.15 16.01 14.08
N HIS A 21 3.37 14.72 13.77
CA HIS A 21 2.38 13.91 13.08
C HIS A 21 1.40 13.28 14.06
N ARG A 22 0.11 13.40 13.76
CA ARG A 22 -0.97 12.78 14.55
C ARG A 22 -0.87 11.26 14.59
N TYR A 23 -0.41 10.66 13.49
CA TYR A 23 -0.25 9.22 13.30
C TYR A 23 1.15 8.94 12.77
N ILE A 24 1.92 8.15 13.50
CA ILE A 24 3.27 7.78 13.08
C ILE A 24 3.48 6.27 13.19
N ALA A 25 4.23 5.72 12.26
CA ALA A 25 4.49 4.29 12.19
C ALA A 25 5.94 3.96 11.81
N ILE A 26 6.44 2.84 12.33
CA ILE A 26 7.61 2.14 11.79
C ILE A 26 7.13 0.89 11.05
N SER A 27 7.49 0.78 9.76
CA SER A 27 7.43 -0.46 8.99
C SER A 27 8.85 -1.00 8.84
N ALA A 28 9.15 -2.15 9.43
CA ALA A 28 10.53 -2.63 9.43
C ALA A 28 10.64 -4.16 9.45
N GLY A 29 11.81 -4.65 9.00
CA GLY A 29 12.15 -6.07 9.07
C GLY A 29 12.29 -6.61 10.49
N PHE A 30 12.46 -7.92 10.60
CA PHE A 30 12.75 -8.58 11.88
C PHE A 30 14.08 -8.09 12.45
N GLY A 31 14.16 -7.95 13.76
CA GLY A 31 15.38 -7.53 14.43
C GLY A 31 15.77 -6.04 14.24
N ALA A 32 14.96 -5.24 13.54
CA ALA A 32 15.23 -3.80 13.33
C ALA A 32 15.08 -2.93 14.60
N GLY A 33 14.78 -3.52 15.77
CA GLY A 33 14.64 -2.79 17.04
C GLY A 33 13.35 -2.00 17.20
N LYS A 34 12.25 -2.48 16.55
CA LYS A 34 10.92 -1.85 16.58
C LYS A 34 10.34 -1.70 17.98
N THR A 35 10.26 -2.79 18.74
CA THR A 35 9.67 -2.79 20.09
C THR A 35 10.45 -1.91 21.05
N PHE A 36 11.78 -1.88 20.94
CA PHE A 36 12.61 -0.94 21.69
C PHE A 36 12.25 0.52 21.38
N ALA A 37 12.17 0.87 20.08
CA ALA A 37 11.75 2.21 19.64
C ALA A 37 10.33 2.55 20.08
N PHE A 38 9.42 1.57 20.09
CA PHE A 38 8.05 1.71 20.57
C PHE A 38 7.99 2.08 22.05
N CYS A 39 8.75 1.38 22.89
CA CYS A 39 8.85 1.68 24.32
C CYS A 39 9.52 3.05 24.57
N MET A 40 10.63 3.36 23.87
CA MET A 40 11.28 4.67 23.97
C MET A 40 10.33 5.81 23.56
N LYS A 41 9.53 5.64 22.53
CA LYS A 41 8.49 6.58 22.11
C LYS A 41 7.44 6.79 23.20
N ALA A 42 7.01 5.72 23.84
CA ALA A 42 6.07 5.78 24.95
C ALA A 42 6.63 6.60 26.12
N LEU A 43 7.91 6.39 26.49
CA LEU A 43 8.54 7.17 27.57
C LEU A 43 8.74 8.64 27.19
N HIS A 44 9.12 8.92 25.93
CA HIS A 44 9.24 10.29 25.43
C HIS A 44 7.90 11.04 25.50
N LEU A 45 6.80 10.44 25.04
CA LEU A 45 5.46 11.04 25.13
C LEU A 45 4.96 11.15 26.57
N ALA A 46 5.31 10.21 27.44
CA ALA A 46 4.98 10.28 28.86
C ALA A 46 5.65 11.49 29.53
N ALA A 47 6.96 11.65 29.35
CA ALA A 47 7.72 12.77 29.88
C ALA A 47 7.19 14.11 29.35
N LEU A 48 7.06 14.23 28.02
CA LEU A 48 6.56 15.45 27.36
C LEU A 48 5.16 15.84 27.84
N ASN A 49 4.23 14.90 27.96
CA ASN A 49 2.89 15.20 28.42
C ASN A 49 2.84 15.49 29.93
N CYS A 50 3.71 14.93 30.76
CA CYS A 50 3.85 15.37 32.16
C CYS A 50 4.24 16.84 32.25
N GLU A 51 5.11 17.33 31.36
CA GLU A 51 5.46 18.75 31.31
C GLU A 51 4.33 19.64 30.85
N VAL A 52 3.53 19.17 29.86
CA VAL A 52 2.49 19.98 29.19
C VAL A 52 1.17 19.99 29.96
N VAL A 53 0.73 18.85 30.48
CA VAL A 53 -0.59 18.68 31.12
C VAL A 53 -0.55 18.08 32.54
N GLY A 54 0.61 17.68 33.02
CA GLY A 54 0.76 17.00 34.32
C GLY A 54 0.29 15.54 34.26
N ASP A 55 -0.51 15.15 35.27
CA ASP A 55 -1.00 13.77 35.37
C ASP A 55 -1.88 13.39 34.17
N HIS A 56 -1.56 12.25 33.54
CA HIS A 56 -2.30 11.79 32.39
C HIS A 56 -2.29 10.27 32.27
N THR A 57 -3.17 9.77 31.41
CA THR A 57 -3.27 8.33 31.10
C THR A 57 -2.92 8.08 29.64
N ALA A 58 -2.29 6.95 29.36
CA ALA A 58 -1.95 6.47 28.02
C ALA A 58 -2.34 4.99 27.85
N ILE A 59 -2.34 4.51 26.63
CA ILE A 59 -2.68 3.12 26.31
C ILE A 59 -1.61 2.54 25.39
N LEU A 60 -1.01 1.41 25.77
CA LEU A 60 -0.18 0.60 24.88
C LEU A 60 -0.88 -0.73 24.60
N CYS A 61 -0.81 -1.18 23.36
CA CYS A 61 -1.48 -2.38 22.93
C CYS A 61 -0.52 -3.35 22.22
N GLU A 62 -0.81 -4.64 22.43
CA GLU A 62 -0.31 -5.76 21.64
C GLU A 62 -1.46 -6.48 20.94
N PRO A 63 -1.21 -7.30 19.91
CA PRO A 63 -2.24 -8.13 19.28
C PRO A 63 -3.01 -9.00 20.26
N THR A 64 -2.30 -9.69 21.17
CA THR A 64 -2.88 -10.62 22.13
C THR A 64 -2.38 -10.34 23.55
N PHE A 65 -3.12 -10.89 24.55
CA PHE A 65 -2.71 -10.75 25.94
C PHE A 65 -1.39 -11.48 26.28
N PRO A 66 -1.08 -12.67 25.76
CA PRO A 66 0.24 -13.28 25.96
C PRO A 66 1.39 -12.38 25.51
N LEU A 67 1.29 -11.72 24.37
CA LEU A 67 2.34 -10.81 23.85
C LEU A 67 2.59 -9.62 24.77
N ILE A 68 1.58 -9.17 25.51
CA ILE A 68 1.78 -8.13 26.53
C ILE A 68 2.76 -8.62 27.59
N ASN A 69 2.61 -9.85 28.09
CA ASN A 69 3.45 -10.40 29.15
C ASN A 69 4.83 -10.86 28.66
N ASP A 70 4.87 -11.41 27.45
CA ASP A 70 6.06 -12.07 26.92
C ASP A 70 6.98 -11.11 26.15
N VAL A 71 6.43 -9.99 25.63
CA VAL A 71 7.17 -9.05 24.79
C VAL A 71 7.10 -7.63 25.32
N LEU A 72 5.92 -7.02 25.42
CA LEU A 72 5.79 -5.58 25.71
C LEU A 72 6.21 -5.22 27.14
N ALA A 73 5.74 -5.97 28.14
CA ALA A 73 6.08 -5.66 29.53
C ALA A 73 7.58 -5.82 29.81
N PRO A 74 8.26 -6.91 29.39
CA PRO A 74 9.71 -7.03 29.52
C PRO A 74 10.49 -5.92 28.80
N ALA A 75 10.08 -5.56 27.56
CA ALA A 75 10.73 -4.49 26.82
C ALA A 75 10.53 -3.11 27.48
N LEU A 76 9.36 -2.87 28.06
CA LEU A 76 9.09 -1.63 28.80
C LEU A 76 9.90 -1.58 30.10
N ASP A 77 10.00 -2.69 30.83
CA ASP A 77 10.85 -2.79 32.04
C ASP A 77 12.32 -2.53 31.70
N GLU A 78 12.86 -3.13 30.62
CA GLU A 78 14.23 -2.89 30.14
C GLU A 78 14.49 -1.41 29.87
N VAL A 79 13.60 -0.74 29.13
CA VAL A 79 13.76 0.67 28.77
C VAL A 79 13.60 1.57 30.00
N LEU A 80 12.74 1.23 30.94
CA LEU A 80 12.59 1.96 32.21
C LEU A 80 13.85 1.83 33.10
N GLU A 81 14.45 0.65 33.14
CA GLU A 81 15.73 0.44 33.86
C GLU A 81 16.86 1.24 33.21
N LEU A 82 16.96 1.22 31.86
CA LEU A 82 17.96 1.98 31.10
C LEU A 82 17.84 3.50 31.32
N THR A 83 16.61 4.01 31.37
CA THR A 83 16.36 5.46 31.52
C THR A 83 16.37 5.93 32.98
N GLY A 84 16.31 5.02 33.95
CA GLY A 84 16.23 5.33 35.35
C GLY A 84 14.95 6.06 35.78
N ILE A 85 13.90 6.01 34.97
CA ILE A 85 12.59 6.62 35.27
C ILE A 85 11.94 5.83 36.42
N PRO A 86 11.59 6.47 37.56
CA PRO A 86 10.91 5.78 38.64
C PRO A 86 9.52 5.31 38.24
N TYR A 87 9.19 4.06 38.51
CA TYR A 87 7.89 3.51 38.16
C TYR A 87 7.34 2.50 39.16
N LYS A 88 6.04 2.25 39.09
CA LYS A 88 5.37 1.12 39.73
C LYS A 88 4.62 0.34 38.66
N SER A 89 4.67 -0.98 38.71
CA SER A 89 3.90 -1.83 37.83
C SER A 89 2.89 -2.68 38.60
N ARG A 90 1.74 -2.92 37.99
CA ARG A 90 0.73 -3.83 38.47
C ARG A 90 0.40 -4.83 37.37
N GLY A 91 0.67 -6.08 37.63
CA GLY A 91 0.34 -7.19 36.72
C GLY A 91 -1.13 -7.64 36.84
N GLY A 92 -1.43 -8.82 36.30
CA GLY A 92 -2.74 -9.45 36.34
C GLY A 92 -3.54 -9.26 35.05
N ALA A 93 -4.87 -9.34 35.14
CA ALA A 93 -5.76 -9.30 33.98
C ALA A 93 -5.83 -7.94 33.25
N LEU A 94 -5.40 -6.86 33.91
CA LEU A 94 -5.36 -5.50 33.38
C LEU A 94 -4.05 -4.84 33.81
N PRO A 95 -2.90 -5.21 33.21
CA PRO A 95 -1.62 -4.67 33.60
C PRO A 95 -1.54 -3.16 33.37
N GLU A 96 -0.82 -2.46 34.26
CA GLU A 96 -0.59 -1.03 34.15
C GLU A 96 0.77 -0.63 34.76
N TYR A 97 1.31 0.47 34.26
CA TYR A 97 2.52 1.11 34.74
C TYR A 97 2.22 2.54 35.16
N GLU A 98 2.74 2.95 36.29
CA GLU A 98 2.67 4.33 36.80
C GLU A 98 4.08 4.91 36.81
N LEU A 99 4.36 5.80 35.85
CA LEU A 99 5.66 6.45 35.68
C LEU A 99 5.68 7.81 36.41
N HIS A 100 6.72 8.07 37.20
CA HIS A 100 6.82 9.29 38.00
C HIS A 100 7.86 10.25 37.42
N PHE A 101 7.41 11.43 37.03
CA PHE A 101 8.25 12.53 36.57
C PHE A 101 8.17 13.70 37.55
N ALA A 102 9.11 14.63 37.48
CA ALA A 102 9.10 15.81 38.34
C ALA A 102 7.85 16.68 38.19
N THR A 103 7.23 16.65 36.99
CA THR A 103 6.09 17.48 36.59
C THR A 103 4.75 16.78 36.63
N GLY A 104 4.71 15.48 36.89
CA GLY A 104 3.47 14.71 36.93
C GLY A 104 3.68 13.21 36.81
N THR A 105 2.58 12.48 36.71
CA THR A 105 2.54 11.01 36.64
C THR A 105 1.83 10.55 35.35
N CYS A 106 2.44 9.61 34.64
CA CYS A 106 1.81 8.96 33.52
C CYS A 106 1.35 7.55 33.88
N THR A 107 0.07 7.27 33.78
CA THR A 107 -0.47 5.91 33.93
C THR A 107 -0.62 5.25 32.56
N ILE A 108 0.18 4.25 32.26
CA ILE A 108 0.14 3.48 31.02
C ILE A 108 -0.68 2.20 31.23
N LEU A 109 -1.76 2.07 30.48
CA LEU A 109 -2.64 0.90 30.50
C LEU A 109 -2.23 -0.06 29.39
N LEU A 110 -1.87 -1.29 29.72
CA LEU A 110 -1.56 -2.32 28.71
C LEU A 110 -2.84 -3.08 28.31
N ARG A 111 -3.13 -3.15 27.03
CA ARG A 111 -4.37 -3.76 26.47
C ARG A 111 -4.04 -4.61 25.24
N SER A 112 -4.93 -5.57 24.90
CA SER A 112 -4.79 -6.33 23.65
C SER A 112 -5.79 -5.86 22.61
N THR A 113 -5.37 -5.84 21.33
CA THR A 113 -6.24 -5.44 20.23
C THR A 113 -7.35 -6.45 19.98
N GLU A 114 -7.15 -7.74 20.22
CA GLU A 114 -8.21 -8.76 20.16
C GLU A 114 -9.38 -8.44 21.09
N ASN A 115 -9.10 -7.79 22.23
CA ASN A 115 -10.09 -7.37 23.23
C ASN A 115 -10.43 -5.88 23.16
N TYR A 116 -10.30 -5.25 21.99
CA TYR A 116 -10.52 -3.80 21.79
C TYR A 116 -11.85 -3.29 22.34
N LYS A 117 -12.87 -4.15 22.45
CA LYS A 117 -14.18 -3.79 23.03
C LYS A 117 -14.06 -3.37 24.50
N ARG A 118 -13.02 -3.80 25.19
CA ARG A 118 -12.75 -3.45 26.61
C ARG A 118 -11.98 -2.12 26.76
N ILE A 119 -11.52 -1.52 25.65
CA ILE A 119 -10.90 -0.18 25.67
C ILE A 119 -12.02 0.86 25.75
N VAL A 120 -12.61 1.01 26.94
CA VAL A 120 -13.74 1.91 27.22
C VAL A 120 -13.47 2.77 28.45
N GLY A 121 -14.11 3.94 28.52
CA GLY A 121 -14.06 4.81 29.71
C GLY A 121 -12.73 5.56 29.92
N VAL A 122 -11.72 5.31 29.12
CA VAL A 122 -10.40 5.94 29.24
C VAL A 122 -10.40 7.30 28.53
N ASN A 123 -9.74 8.29 29.15
CA ASN A 123 -9.40 9.58 28.56
C ASN A 123 -7.88 9.63 28.44
N ALA A 124 -7.37 9.17 27.29
CA ALA A 124 -5.93 9.04 27.06
C ALA A 124 -5.36 10.28 26.36
N ALA A 125 -4.11 10.63 26.71
CA ALA A 125 -3.33 11.65 26.02
C ALA A 125 -2.78 11.10 24.70
N TRP A 126 -2.22 9.90 24.73
CA TRP A 126 -1.64 9.22 23.59
C TRP A 126 -1.83 7.70 23.68
N ALA A 127 -1.62 7.00 22.57
CA ALA A 127 -1.67 5.54 22.54
C ALA A 127 -0.71 4.95 21.50
N GLY A 128 -0.31 3.69 21.72
CA GLY A 128 0.50 2.91 20.79
C GLY A 128 -0.03 1.51 20.58
N VAL A 129 0.25 0.93 19.40
CA VAL A 129 0.01 -0.48 19.08
C VAL A 129 1.28 -1.08 18.52
N ASP A 130 1.89 -2.02 19.21
CA ASP A 130 3.02 -2.78 18.66
C ASP A 130 2.50 -3.91 17.79
N GLU A 131 3.25 -4.28 16.74
CA GLU A 131 2.97 -5.35 15.78
C GLU A 131 1.51 -5.33 15.24
N LEU A 132 1.05 -4.17 14.74
CA LEU A 132 -0.34 -3.93 14.33
C LEU A 132 -0.83 -4.94 13.27
N ASP A 133 0.00 -5.29 12.29
CA ASP A 133 -0.38 -6.18 11.19
C ASP A 133 -0.35 -7.68 11.55
N THR A 134 0.13 -8.05 12.73
CA THR A 134 -0.05 -9.39 13.28
C THR A 134 -1.52 -9.70 13.56
N SER A 135 -2.33 -8.68 13.85
CA SER A 135 -3.77 -8.81 13.99
C SER A 135 -4.49 -9.00 12.64
N ASP A 136 -5.66 -9.66 12.68
CA ASP A 136 -6.60 -9.63 11.54
C ASP A 136 -6.94 -8.18 11.15
N LYS A 137 -7.05 -7.90 9.84
CA LYS A 137 -7.31 -6.56 9.30
C LYS A 137 -8.52 -5.87 9.94
N LYS A 138 -9.61 -6.61 10.19
CA LYS A 138 -10.84 -6.04 10.79
C LYS A 138 -10.65 -5.73 12.28
N ILE A 139 -9.92 -6.59 12.98
CA ILE A 139 -9.61 -6.39 14.41
C ILE A 139 -8.68 -5.18 14.56
N ALA A 140 -7.62 -5.10 13.78
CA ALA A 140 -6.69 -3.98 13.78
C ALA A 140 -7.40 -2.65 13.51
N ALA A 141 -8.25 -2.60 12.45
CA ALA A 141 -9.04 -1.42 12.11
C ALA A 141 -10.01 -1.00 13.23
N ALA A 142 -10.69 -1.96 13.86
CA ALA A 142 -11.63 -1.69 14.94
C ALA A 142 -10.92 -1.20 16.21
N ALA A 143 -9.77 -1.80 16.56
CA ALA A 143 -8.93 -1.38 17.68
C ALA A 143 -8.38 0.03 17.46
N TRP A 144 -7.83 0.32 16.28
CA TRP A 144 -7.32 1.63 15.90
C TRP A 144 -8.37 2.72 16.02
N LYS A 145 -9.55 2.51 15.43
CA LYS A 145 -10.69 3.43 15.54
C LYS A 145 -11.14 3.62 16.98
N LYS A 146 -11.06 2.58 17.80
CA LYS A 146 -11.41 2.65 19.22
C LYS A 146 -10.39 3.51 19.98
N LEU A 147 -9.10 3.33 19.74
CA LEU A 147 -8.05 4.15 20.34
C LEU A 147 -8.14 5.61 19.91
N GLN A 148 -8.38 5.90 18.63
CA GLN A 148 -8.63 7.27 18.15
C GLN A 148 -9.73 7.97 18.98
N GLY A 149 -10.84 7.27 19.28
CA GLY A 149 -11.92 7.79 20.12
C GLY A 149 -11.57 7.94 21.63
N ARG A 150 -10.42 7.46 22.08
CA ARG A 150 -9.91 7.63 23.47
C ARG A 150 -8.94 8.80 23.60
N LEU A 151 -8.33 9.25 22.52
CA LEU A 151 -7.37 10.35 22.49
C LEU A 151 -8.05 11.71 22.61
N ARG A 152 -8.45 12.06 23.80
CA ARG A 152 -9.26 13.26 24.08
C ARG A 152 -8.81 14.04 25.34
N HIS A 153 -7.61 13.79 25.84
CA HIS A 153 -7.06 14.56 26.96
C HIS A 153 -6.80 15.99 26.49
N LYS A 154 -7.46 16.95 27.09
CA LYS A 154 -7.40 18.37 26.67
C LYS A 154 -6.01 18.95 26.94
N GLY A 155 -5.43 19.56 25.93
CA GLY A 155 -4.12 20.23 26.01
C GLY A 155 -2.92 19.29 25.84
N ALA A 156 -3.13 17.98 25.82
CA ALA A 156 -2.05 17.02 25.64
C ALA A 156 -1.48 17.03 24.21
N VAL A 157 -0.21 16.70 24.08
CA VAL A 157 0.40 16.29 22.81
C VAL A 157 -0.16 14.92 22.45
N THR A 158 -1.11 14.91 21.54
CA THR A 158 -1.91 13.72 21.22
C THR A 158 -1.38 13.01 19.99
N GLN A 159 -0.95 11.78 20.16
CA GLN A 159 -0.43 10.94 19.08
C GLN A 159 -0.91 9.49 19.19
N LEU A 160 -1.17 8.84 18.05
CA LEU A 160 -1.38 7.40 17.95
C LEU A 160 -0.27 6.83 17.07
N PHE A 161 0.54 5.96 17.63
CA PHE A 161 1.71 5.41 16.96
C PHE A 161 1.67 3.88 16.87
N THR A 162 2.43 3.32 15.95
CA THR A 162 2.50 1.87 15.77
C THR A 162 3.83 1.43 15.20
N THR A 163 4.15 0.18 15.45
CA THR A 163 5.22 -0.53 14.76
C THR A 163 4.63 -1.78 14.13
N SER A 164 5.19 -2.24 13.05
CA SER A 164 4.83 -3.54 12.47
C SER A 164 5.89 -4.06 11.53
N THR A 165 6.02 -5.38 11.47
CA THR A 165 6.58 -6.06 10.32
C THR A 165 5.49 -6.22 9.28
N PRO A 166 5.71 -5.86 8.01
CA PRO A 166 4.70 -6.02 6.97
C PRO A 166 4.34 -7.50 6.75
N GLU A 167 3.11 -7.86 7.04
CA GLU A 167 2.55 -9.19 6.76
C GLU A 167 1.50 -9.13 5.65
N GLY A 168 1.91 -8.62 4.48
CA GLY A 168 1.00 -8.40 3.36
C GLY A 168 0.25 -7.07 3.46
N PHE A 169 -0.87 -6.99 2.74
CA PHE A 169 -1.64 -5.75 2.59
C PHE A 169 -2.80 -5.69 3.58
N LYS A 170 -2.49 -5.55 4.85
CA LYS A 170 -3.45 -5.49 5.94
C LYS A 170 -3.86 -4.05 6.29
N PHE A 171 -4.23 -3.79 7.54
CA PHE A 171 -4.75 -2.50 7.96
C PHE A 171 -3.69 -1.40 8.00
N PHE A 172 -2.46 -1.72 8.35
CA PHE A 172 -1.35 -0.75 8.36
C PHE A 172 -1.18 -0.09 6.99
N GLN A 173 -1.03 -0.93 5.95
CA GLN A 173 -0.86 -0.46 4.57
C GLN A 173 -2.09 0.34 4.11
N GLN A 174 -3.30 -0.13 4.40
CA GLN A 174 -4.52 0.60 4.08
C GLN A 174 -4.53 1.98 4.74
N PHE A 175 -4.31 2.06 6.05
CA PHE A 175 -4.42 3.33 6.77
C PHE A 175 -3.30 4.31 6.41
N PHE A 176 -2.04 3.86 6.44
CA PHE A 176 -0.89 4.76 6.28
C PHE A 176 -0.53 5.07 4.83
N ILE A 177 -0.89 4.22 3.86
CA ILE A 177 -0.53 4.38 2.45
C ILE A 177 -1.76 4.65 1.58
N GLU A 178 -2.74 3.75 1.51
CA GLU A 178 -3.89 3.88 0.61
C GLU A 178 -4.76 5.08 0.99
N ASP A 179 -5.29 5.11 2.21
CA ASP A 179 -6.14 6.20 2.68
C ASP A 179 -5.40 7.56 2.73
N ALA A 180 -4.08 7.55 2.95
CA ALA A 180 -3.27 8.77 2.94
C ALA A 180 -3.11 9.35 1.53
N ALA A 181 -3.09 8.49 0.50
CA ALA A 181 -2.98 8.91 -0.89
C ALA A 181 -4.26 9.59 -1.41
N GLU A 182 -5.41 9.35 -0.77
CA GLU A 182 -6.69 9.91 -1.20
C GLU A 182 -6.84 11.42 -0.91
N ASN A 183 -6.13 11.95 0.10
CA ASN A 183 -6.38 13.28 0.62
C ASN A 183 -5.10 13.87 1.26
N GLU A 184 -4.70 15.07 0.83
CA GLU A 184 -3.50 15.77 1.33
C GLU A 184 -3.58 16.07 2.84
N GLU A 185 -4.76 16.31 3.41
CA GLU A 185 -4.92 16.51 4.85
C GLU A 185 -4.62 15.22 5.62
N LYS A 186 -5.13 14.07 5.15
CA LYS A 186 -4.81 12.77 5.74
C LYS A 186 -3.32 12.47 5.64
N LYS A 187 -2.71 12.78 4.49
CA LYS A 187 -1.29 12.59 4.24
C LYS A 187 -0.42 13.42 5.18
N ALA A 188 -0.75 14.70 5.39
CA ALA A 188 -0.04 15.58 6.30
C ALA A 188 -0.09 15.14 7.77
N GLN A 189 -1.12 14.38 8.17
CA GLN A 189 -1.26 13.87 9.53
C GLN A 189 -0.53 12.54 9.78
N ARG A 190 0.02 11.88 8.74
CA ARG A 190 0.53 10.50 8.82
C ARG A 190 1.96 10.42 8.33
N ARG A 191 2.79 9.75 9.10
CA ARG A 191 4.19 9.48 8.72
C ARG A 191 4.50 8.01 8.87
N ILE A 192 5.20 7.46 7.87
CA ILE A 192 5.81 6.13 7.94
C ILE A 192 7.32 6.30 7.91
N ILE A 193 7.98 5.59 8.81
CA ILE A 193 9.42 5.41 8.81
C ILE A 193 9.69 3.96 8.43
N ASN A 194 10.45 3.77 7.36
CA ASN A 194 10.84 2.45 6.90
C ASN A 194 12.24 2.12 7.41
N ALA A 195 12.44 0.91 7.89
CA ALA A 195 13.73 0.40 8.28
C ALA A 195 13.90 -1.07 7.87
N THR A 196 15.14 -1.49 7.73
CA THR A 196 15.51 -2.85 7.36
C THR A 196 16.14 -3.56 8.54
N THR A 197 16.24 -4.89 8.48
CA THR A 197 17.04 -5.66 9.44
C THR A 197 18.50 -5.20 9.45
N TYR A 198 19.01 -4.80 8.28
CA TYR A 198 20.40 -4.35 8.13
C TYR A 198 20.70 -3.04 8.87
N ASP A 199 19.70 -2.19 9.10
CA ASP A 199 19.86 -0.94 9.85
C ASP A 199 20.22 -1.19 11.33
N ASN A 200 20.04 -2.42 11.83
CA ASN A 200 20.38 -2.85 13.17
C ASN A 200 21.41 -4.00 13.20
N ALA A 201 22.11 -4.24 12.10
CA ALA A 201 22.99 -5.40 11.95
C ALA A 201 24.06 -5.49 13.07
N GLU A 202 24.58 -4.36 13.55
CA GLU A 202 25.60 -4.30 14.60
C GLU A 202 25.12 -4.84 15.96
N ASN A 203 23.80 -4.83 16.20
CA ASN A 203 23.19 -5.33 17.44
C ASN A 203 22.59 -6.75 17.30
N LEU A 204 22.75 -7.38 16.13
CA LEU A 204 22.25 -8.72 15.85
C LEU A 204 23.39 -9.74 15.84
N GLY A 205 23.08 -10.99 16.18
CA GLY A 205 24.09 -12.06 16.07
C GLY A 205 24.52 -12.29 14.62
N ASP A 206 25.79 -12.62 14.42
CA ASP A 206 26.43 -12.76 13.11
C ASP A 206 25.68 -13.69 12.14
N ASP A 207 25.06 -14.74 12.65
CA ASP A 207 24.36 -15.72 11.84
C ASP A 207 22.87 -15.36 11.60
N PHE A 208 22.29 -14.42 12.35
CA PHE A 208 20.87 -14.10 12.28
C PHE A 208 20.41 -13.65 10.88
N ILE A 209 21.08 -12.64 10.33
CA ILE A 209 20.77 -12.12 8.99
C ILE A 209 21.01 -13.18 7.92
N LYS A 210 22.12 -13.90 8.02
CA LYS A 210 22.49 -14.95 7.09
C LYS A 210 21.50 -16.11 7.07
N ASP A 211 20.99 -16.48 8.23
CA ASP A 211 19.93 -17.52 8.33
C ASP A 211 18.64 -17.08 7.65
N LEU A 212 18.22 -15.83 7.82
CA LEU A 212 17.06 -15.28 7.13
C LEU A 212 17.30 -15.22 5.60
N GLU A 213 18.49 -14.76 5.16
CA GLU A 213 18.85 -14.71 3.74
C GLU A 213 18.88 -16.09 3.09
N THR A 214 19.26 -17.12 3.83
CA THR A 214 19.41 -18.48 3.30
C THR A 214 18.10 -19.24 3.26
N ASN A 215 17.24 -19.05 4.26
CA ASN A 215 16.05 -19.86 4.45
C ASN A 215 14.75 -19.24 3.93
N TYR A 216 14.76 -17.93 3.61
CA TYR A 216 13.55 -17.21 3.20
C TYR A 216 13.46 -17.08 1.68
N THR A 217 12.23 -17.13 1.15
CA THR A 217 11.93 -16.79 -0.25
C THR A 217 12.20 -15.31 -0.53
N GLU A 218 12.28 -14.91 -1.78
CA GLU A 218 12.52 -13.50 -2.13
C GLU A 218 11.39 -12.58 -1.62
N GLU A 219 10.15 -13.06 -1.64
CA GLU A 219 9.01 -12.33 -1.07
C GLU A 219 9.14 -12.18 0.45
N GLU A 220 9.52 -13.25 1.14
CA GLU A 220 9.77 -13.20 2.59
C GLU A 220 10.94 -12.30 2.96
N LYS A 221 12.01 -12.30 2.17
CA LYS A 221 13.14 -11.37 2.37
C LYS A 221 12.70 -9.91 2.20
N GLN A 222 11.90 -9.62 1.18
CA GLN A 222 11.35 -8.27 1.00
C GLN A 222 10.49 -7.83 2.18
N ALA A 223 9.66 -8.72 2.75
CA ALA A 223 8.85 -8.39 3.92
C ALA A 223 9.68 -8.35 5.20
N TYR A 224 10.41 -9.42 5.49
CA TYR A 224 10.99 -9.66 6.81
C TYR A 224 12.40 -9.12 7.01
N LEU A 225 13.16 -8.89 5.91
CA LEU A 225 14.46 -8.23 5.98
C LEU A 225 14.36 -6.75 5.57
N MET A 226 13.60 -6.43 4.52
CA MET A 226 13.56 -5.08 3.97
C MET A 226 12.39 -4.24 4.51
N GLY A 227 11.49 -4.83 5.31
CA GLY A 227 10.32 -4.12 5.86
C GLY A 227 9.33 -3.64 4.81
N MET A 228 9.25 -4.32 3.67
CA MET A 228 8.44 -3.93 2.52
C MET A 228 7.09 -4.66 2.51
N PHE A 229 6.04 -3.94 2.09
CA PHE A 229 4.74 -4.57 1.87
C PHE A 229 4.77 -5.41 0.60
N VAL A 230 4.66 -6.71 0.76
CA VAL A 230 4.60 -7.68 -0.33
C VAL A 230 3.42 -8.62 -0.14
N ASN A 231 2.91 -9.16 -1.23
CA ASN A 231 1.85 -10.15 -1.14
C ASN A 231 2.43 -11.52 -0.77
N MET A 232 2.22 -11.93 0.47
CA MET A 232 2.63 -13.23 1.02
C MET A 232 1.64 -14.35 0.67
N THR A 233 0.53 -14.05 -0.02
CA THR A 233 -0.52 -15.03 -0.30
C THR A 233 -0.12 -15.91 -1.48
N SER A 234 -0.10 -17.21 -1.30
CA SER A 234 0.04 -18.17 -2.40
C SER A 234 -1.12 -18.02 -3.39
N GLY A 235 -0.83 -17.99 -4.69
CA GLY A 235 -1.88 -17.89 -5.72
C GLY A 235 -2.06 -16.53 -6.37
N ARG A 236 -1.11 -15.60 -6.22
CA ARG A 236 -1.15 -14.30 -6.90
C ARG A 236 -1.29 -14.45 -8.43
N ILE A 237 -2.19 -13.69 -9.01
CA ILE A 237 -2.49 -13.73 -10.45
C ILE A 237 -1.36 -13.13 -11.27
N TYR A 238 -0.92 -11.91 -10.89
CA TYR A 238 0.14 -11.18 -11.61
C TYR A 238 1.50 -11.41 -10.96
N LYS A 239 1.89 -12.69 -10.89
CA LYS A 239 3.12 -13.14 -10.21
C LYS A 239 4.43 -12.61 -10.80
N LYS A 240 4.39 -12.07 -12.03
CA LYS A 240 5.55 -11.48 -12.71
C LYS A 240 5.68 -9.98 -12.48
N PHE A 241 4.67 -9.33 -11.89
CA PHE A 241 4.77 -7.93 -11.51
C PHE A 241 5.63 -7.78 -10.26
N ASN A 242 6.56 -6.85 -10.29
CA ASN A 242 7.37 -6.42 -9.16
C ASN A 242 7.36 -4.88 -9.12
N ARG A 243 6.90 -4.29 -8.02
CA ARG A 243 6.73 -2.84 -7.88
C ARG A 243 8.02 -2.07 -8.16
N ILE A 244 9.17 -2.58 -7.74
CA ILE A 244 10.47 -1.92 -7.90
C ILE A 244 10.96 -2.05 -9.33
N GLU A 245 10.99 -3.27 -9.85
CA GLU A 245 11.56 -3.57 -11.16
C GLU A 245 10.68 -3.12 -12.33
N ASN A 246 9.35 -3.04 -12.13
CA ASN A 246 8.40 -2.50 -13.11
C ASN A 246 8.06 -1.02 -12.88
N ARG A 247 8.81 -0.32 -12.01
CA ARG A 247 8.54 1.07 -11.68
C ARG A 247 8.86 2.02 -12.83
N SER A 248 8.03 3.06 -12.95
CA SER A 248 8.28 4.23 -13.79
C SER A 248 7.85 5.50 -13.06
N ASP A 249 8.49 6.61 -13.36
CA ASP A 249 8.09 7.94 -12.90
C ASP A 249 7.47 8.79 -14.02
N MET A 250 7.13 8.15 -15.17
CA MET A 250 6.52 8.80 -16.32
C MET A 250 5.11 9.33 -15.98
N THR A 251 4.83 10.55 -16.43
CA THR A 251 3.52 11.21 -16.30
C THR A 251 3.16 11.91 -17.61
N ALA A 252 1.90 12.30 -17.79
CA ALA A 252 1.48 13.07 -18.96
C ALA A 252 2.27 14.37 -19.12
N ASP A 253 2.61 15.05 -18.03
CA ASP A 253 3.42 16.28 -18.07
C ASP A 253 4.85 16.01 -18.52
N LYS A 254 5.45 14.91 -18.11
CA LYS A 254 6.76 14.49 -18.62
C LYS A 254 6.69 14.17 -20.11
N VAL A 255 5.61 13.51 -20.57
CA VAL A 255 5.39 13.29 -22.01
C VAL A 255 5.27 14.62 -22.75
N ARG A 256 4.50 15.58 -22.25
CA ARG A 256 4.42 16.95 -22.83
C ARG A 256 5.79 17.58 -22.93
N ALA A 257 6.57 17.53 -21.86
CA ALA A 257 7.93 18.10 -21.83
C ALA A 257 8.86 17.42 -22.84
N LEU A 258 8.78 16.11 -23.03
CA LEU A 258 9.59 15.37 -24.01
C LEU A 258 9.30 15.78 -25.46
N PHE A 259 8.09 16.22 -25.77
CA PHE A 259 7.66 16.56 -27.13
C PHE A 259 7.61 18.07 -27.40
N LYS A 260 7.74 18.91 -26.39
CA LYS A 260 7.61 20.38 -26.48
C LYS A 260 8.43 21.02 -27.60
N ASP A 261 9.68 20.58 -27.77
CA ASP A 261 10.62 21.17 -28.72
C ASP A 261 10.97 20.22 -29.88
N ARG A 262 10.29 19.08 -29.99
CA ARG A 262 10.51 18.12 -31.08
C ARG A 262 9.87 18.62 -32.36
N LYS A 263 10.61 18.52 -33.45
CA LYS A 263 10.18 18.93 -34.78
C LYS A 263 10.43 17.80 -35.79
N ASP A 264 9.60 17.79 -36.85
CA ASP A 264 9.80 16.90 -37.98
C ASP A 264 10.91 17.42 -38.92
N MET A 265 11.18 16.66 -39.97
CA MET A 265 12.21 17.02 -40.98
C MET A 265 11.92 18.34 -41.71
N TYR A 266 10.69 18.87 -41.63
CA TYR A 266 10.27 20.15 -42.19
C TYR A 266 10.19 21.28 -41.16
N ASN A 267 10.81 21.06 -39.95
CA ASN A 267 10.83 22.04 -38.84
C ASN A 267 9.43 22.34 -38.24
N ARG A 268 8.42 21.48 -38.43
CA ARG A 268 7.08 21.59 -37.85
C ARG A 268 7.03 20.90 -36.51
N PRO A 269 6.32 21.43 -35.49
CA PRO A 269 6.15 20.76 -34.20
C PRO A 269 5.58 19.36 -34.40
N LEU A 270 6.21 18.37 -33.74
CA LEU A 270 5.65 17.03 -33.69
C LEU A 270 4.42 17.01 -32.78
N PRO A 271 3.32 16.36 -33.19
CA PRO A 271 2.16 16.16 -32.32
C PRO A 271 2.54 15.30 -31.12
N LEU A 272 1.82 15.48 -30.03
CA LEU A 272 1.92 14.57 -28.87
C LEU A 272 1.54 13.14 -29.29
N PRO A 273 2.22 12.13 -28.78
CA PRO A 273 1.85 10.74 -28.99
C PRO A 273 0.47 10.46 -28.38
N PRO A 274 -0.30 9.51 -28.92
CA PRO A 274 -1.58 9.16 -28.33
C PRO A 274 -1.39 8.54 -26.93
N LEU A 275 -2.38 8.78 -26.05
CA LEU A 275 -2.55 8.03 -24.83
C LEU A 275 -3.51 6.86 -25.09
N HIS A 276 -3.21 5.72 -24.49
CA HIS A 276 -3.97 4.50 -24.62
C HIS A 276 -4.68 4.21 -23.30
N VAL A 277 -6.00 4.06 -23.32
CA VAL A 277 -6.80 3.84 -22.10
C VAL A 277 -7.45 2.48 -22.16
N GLY A 278 -6.98 1.56 -21.33
CA GLY A 278 -7.71 0.33 -21.06
C GLY A 278 -8.90 0.64 -20.15
N MET A 279 -10.08 0.09 -20.41
CA MET A 279 -11.30 0.48 -19.69
C MET A 279 -12.18 -0.73 -19.39
N ASP A 280 -12.61 -0.82 -18.13
CA ASP A 280 -13.56 -1.79 -17.64
C ASP A 280 -14.90 -1.12 -17.31
N PHE A 281 -15.98 -1.56 -17.96
CA PHE A 281 -17.34 -1.03 -17.76
C PHE A 281 -18.04 -1.75 -16.61
N ASN A 282 -17.97 -1.15 -15.43
CA ASN A 282 -18.76 -1.65 -14.30
C ASN A 282 -19.51 -0.48 -13.63
N ILE A 283 -20.82 -0.53 -13.66
CA ILE A 283 -21.68 0.56 -13.18
C ILE A 283 -21.35 0.91 -11.73
N GLY A 284 -21.06 2.19 -11.47
CA GLY A 284 -20.67 2.71 -10.16
C GLY A 284 -19.23 2.39 -9.72
N LYS A 285 -18.47 1.65 -10.56
CA LYS A 285 -17.08 1.23 -10.26
C LYS A 285 -16.23 1.12 -11.52
N MET A 286 -16.47 1.96 -12.52
CA MET A 286 -15.67 1.96 -13.73
C MET A 286 -14.21 2.24 -13.44
N ALA A 287 -13.34 1.55 -14.16
CA ALA A 287 -11.90 1.74 -14.09
C ALA A 287 -11.31 2.04 -15.46
N GLY A 288 -10.42 3.03 -15.52
CA GLY A 288 -9.62 3.37 -16.68
C GLY A 288 -8.15 3.46 -16.31
N ILE A 289 -7.28 2.72 -17.00
CA ILE A 289 -5.83 2.81 -16.83
C ILE A 289 -5.25 3.50 -18.06
N VAL A 290 -4.59 4.63 -17.84
CA VAL A 290 -4.01 5.47 -18.89
C VAL A 290 -2.57 5.09 -19.14
N HIS A 291 -2.23 4.80 -20.39
CA HIS A 291 -0.90 4.35 -20.78
C HIS A 291 -0.25 5.29 -21.80
N TYR A 292 1.03 5.44 -21.68
CA TYR A 292 1.95 5.94 -22.69
C TYR A 292 2.83 4.79 -23.19
N ILE A 293 3.18 4.81 -24.45
CA ILE A 293 4.09 3.82 -25.06
C ILE A 293 5.37 4.54 -25.47
N ASP A 294 6.50 4.12 -24.92
CA ASP A 294 7.82 4.53 -25.40
C ASP A 294 8.53 3.40 -26.17
N ASP A 295 9.79 3.57 -26.47
CA ASP A 295 10.64 2.61 -27.20
C ASP A 295 10.90 1.31 -26.43
N GLN A 296 10.74 1.32 -25.11
CA GLN A 296 10.90 0.12 -24.26
C GLN A 296 9.58 -0.63 -24.05
N GLY A 297 8.43 0.03 -24.25
CA GLY A 297 7.11 -0.60 -24.11
C GLY A 297 6.07 0.28 -23.41
N PRO A 298 4.95 -0.32 -22.96
CA PRO A 298 3.87 0.40 -22.33
C PRO A 298 4.21 0.83 -20.90
N ILE A 299 3.69 2.01 -20.51
CA ILE A 299 3.80 2.55 -19.14
C ILE A 299 2.40 2.97 -18.71
N ALA A 300 1.88 2.44 -17.60
CA ALA A 300 0.71 2.99 -16.93
C ALA A 300 1.13 4.30 -16.22
N ILE A 301 0.58 5.42 -16.65
CA ILE A 301 0.98 6.78 -16.21
C ILE A 301 -0.05 7.46 -15.32
N ASP A 302 -1.29 6.98 -15.33
CA ASP A 302 -2.38 7.46 -14.48
C ASP A 302 -3.49 6.42 -14.38
N GLU A 303 -4.32 6.54 -13.34
CA GLU A 303 -5.52 5.74 -13.14
C GLU A 303 -6.75 6.62 -12.90
N ILE A 304 -7.91 6.17 -13.38
CA ILE A 304 -9.21 6.79 -13.13
C ILE A 304 -10.09 5.67 -12.57
N ILE A 305 -10.40 5.75 -11.29
CA ILE A 305 -11.01 4.64 -10.54
C ILE A 305 -12.30 5.12 -9.86
N ASN A 306 -13.26 4.22 -9.72
CA ASN A 306 -14.55 4.46 -9.07
C ASN A 306 -15.35 5.60 -9.71
N VAL A 307 -15.38 5.61 -11.02
CA VAL A 307 -16.21 6.52 -11.81
C VAL A 307 -17.60 5.89 -11.99
N ASP A 308 -18.64 6.69 -11.88
CA ASP A 308 -20.00 6.18 -11.85
C ASP A 308 -20.49 5.67 -13.23
N ASP A 309 -20.12 6.39 -14.30
CA ASP A 309 -20.55 6.05 -15.66
C ASP A 309 -19.56 6.51 -16.76
N THR A 310 -19.91 6.20 -18.00
CA THR A 310 -19.09 6.53 -19.19
C THR A 310 -19.03 8.03 -19.47
N GLU A 311 -20.05 8.81 -19.15
CA GLU A 311 -20.08 10.26 -19.39
C GLU A 311 -19.10 10.97 -18.44
N GLU A 312 -19.06 10.54 -17.19
CA GLU A 312 -18.08 11.02 -16.23
C GLU A 312 -16.66 10.63 -16.64
N MET A 313 -16.43 9.38 -17.04
CA MET A 313 -15.14 8.93 -17.55
C MET A 313 -14.65 9.78 -18.73
N ILE A 314 -15.53 10.09 -19.69
CA ILE A 314 -15.24 10.98 -20.83
C ILE A 314 -14.85 12.38 -20.35
N THR A 315 -15.58 12.91 -19.38
CA THR A 315 -15.33 14.23 -18.82
C THR A 315 -13.95 14.29 -18.19
N VAL A 316 -13.63 13.36 -17.31
CA VAL A 316 -12.32 13.27 -16.64
C VAL A 316 -11.17 13.12 -17.64
N LEU A 317 -11.34 12.26 -18.65
CA LEU A 317 -10.31 12.08 -19.68
C LEU A 317 -10.07 13.37 -20.49
N LYS A 318 -11.11 14.09 -20.88
CA LYS A 318 -10.99 15.38 -21.61
C LYS A 318 -10.38 16.48 -20.76
N GLU A 319 -10.70 16.54 -19.49
CA GLU A 319 -10.17 17.53 -18.57
C GLU A 319 -8.68 17.30 -18.26
N ARG A 320 -8.29 16.04 -18.01
CA ARG A 320 -6.88 15.71 -17.70
C ARG A 320 -5.97 15.76 -18.94
N TYR A 321 -6.50 15.42 -20.12
CA TYR A 321 -5.71 15.20 -21.34
C TYR A 321 -6.29 15.93 -22.56
N PRO A 322 -6.56 17.25 -22.50
CA PRO A 322 -7.22 18.00 -23.57
C PRO A 322 -6.40 18.09 -24.86
N ASP A 323 -5.09 17.91 -24.77
CA ASP A 323 -4.11 18.05 -25.85
C ASP A 323 -3.63 16.71 -26.43
N PHE A 324 -4.06 15.59 -25.84
CA PHE A 324 -3.70 14.25 -26.31
C PHE A 324 -4.80 13.63 -27.17
N LYS A 325 -4.39 12.90 -28.19
CA LYS A 325 -5.29 11.95 -28.85
C LYS A 325 -5.47 10.73 -27.93
N ILE A 326 -6.72 10.36 -27.64
CA ILE A 326 -7.05 9.23 -26.77
C ILE A 326 -7.54 8.05 -27.62
N ILE A 327 -6.95 6.87 -27.36
CA ILE A 327 -7.36 5.59 -27.95
C ILE A 327 -7.83 4.70 -26.80
N VAL A 328 -9.10 4.29 -26.84
CA VAL A 328 -9.72 3.50 -25.76
C VAL A 328 -9.81 2.04 -26.16
N TYR A 329 -9.46 1.16 -25.22
CA TYR A 329 -9.53 -0.31 -25.32
C TYR A 329 -10.51 -0.83 -24.27
N PRO A 330 -11.81 -0.76 -24.55
CA PRO A 330 -12.81 -1.11 -23.56
C PRO A 330 -13.14 -2.59 -23.59
N ASP A 331 -13.76 -3.05 -22.49
CA ASP A 331 -14.54 -4.27 -22.43
C ASP A 331 -15.61 -4.29 -23.56
N SER A 332 -15.80 -5.45 -24.19
CA SER A 332 -16.79 -5.62 -25.27
C SER A 332 -18.24 -5.59 -24.75
N SER A 333 -18.50 -5.73 -23.44
CA SER A 333 -19.85 -5.64 -22.85
C SER A 333 -20.47 -4.27 -23.01
N GLY A 334 -19.67 -3.20 -23.16
CA GLY A 334 -20.14 -1.85 -23.48
C GLY A 334 -20.87 -1.71 -24.81
N LYS A 335 -21.02 -2.80 -25.61
CA LYS A 335 -21.93 -2.89 -26.74
C LYS A 335 -23.38 -3.15 -26.35
N ASN A 336 -23.62 -3.66 -25.14
CA ASN A 336 -24.95 -3.95 -24.65
C ASN A 336 -25.60 -2.63 -24.17
N ARG A 337 -26.91 -2.49 -24.37
CA ARG A 337 -27.64 -1.33 -23.88
C ARG A 337 -27.61 -1.30 -22.35
N SER A 338 -27.34 -0.13 -21.80
CA SER A 338 -27.54 0.10 -20.36
C SER A 338 -28.99 -0.22 -19.98
N HIS A 339 -29.21 -1.09 -18.99
CA HIS A 339 -30.54 -1.46 -18.54
C HIS A 339 -31.31 -0.30 -17.87
N ALA A 340 -30.67 0.85 -17.64
CA ALA A 340 -31.26 1.99 -16.95
C ALA A 340 -32.11 2.93 -17.85
N ASN A 341 -31.93 2.91 -19.20
CA ASN A 341 -32.68 3.78 -20.11
C ASN A 341 -32.90 3.13 -21.47
N ILE A 342 -34.16 2.94 -21.85
CA ILE A 342 -34.57 2.32 -23.16
C ILE A 342 -34.13 3.18 -24.36
N ALA A 343 -33.71 4.42 -24.17
CA ALA A 343 -33.31 5.38 -25.20
C ALA A 343 -31.80 5.77 -25.15
N ALA A 344 -30.99 5.15 -24.26
CA ALA A 344 -29.60 5.54 -24.07
C ALA A 344 -28.68 4.92 -25.15
N ASP A 345 -27.71 5.68 -25.60
CA ASP A 345 -26.59 5.20 -26.40
C ASP A 345 -25.80 4.12 -25.59
N THR A 346 -25.17 3.19 -26.31
CA THR A 346 -24.26 2.23 -25.65
C THR A 346 -22.97 2.95 -25.19
N ASP A 347 -22.28 2.43 -24.18
CA ASP A 347 -21.03 3.02 -23.66
C ASP A 347 -20.02 3.24 -24.80
N ILE A 348 -19.91 2.29 -25.72
CA ILE A 348 -19.04 2.41 -26.90
C ILE A 348 -19.53 3.53 -27.84
N ALA A 349 -20.84 3.72 -28.02
CA ALA A 349 -21.37 4.82 -28.80
C ALA A 349 -21.07 6.19 -28.18
N LEU A 350 -21.17 6.31 -26.87
CA LEU A 350 -20.80 7.52 -26.11
C LEU A 350 -19.32 7.87 -26.31
N LEU A 351 -18.41 6.90 -26.16
CA LEU A 351 -16.98 7.09 -26.41
C LEU A 351 -16.68 7.58 -27.84
N LYS A 352 -17.34 6.99 -28.85
CA LYS A 352 -17.21 7.40 -30.26
C LYS A 352 -17.75 8.81 -30.49
N LYS A 353 -18.91 9.14 -29.90
CA LYS A 353 -19.53 10.48 -29.96
C LYS A 353 -18.63 11.53 -29.32
N ALA A 354 -17.90 11.15 -28.28
CA ALA A 354 -16.88 12.00 -27.64
C ALA A 354 -15.60 12.14 -28.48
N GLN A 355 -15.54 11.57 -29.69
CA GLN A 355 -14.42 11.58 -30.65
C GLN A 355 -13.19 10.79 -30.19
N PHE A 356 -13.32 9.87 -29.25
CA PHE A 356 -12.26 8.93 -28.93
C PHE A 356 -12.15 7.85 -30.01
N GLN A 357 -10.91 7.43 -30.29
CA GLN A 357 -10.69 6.26 -31.13
C GLN A 357 -10.92 5.01 -30.28
N VAL A 358 -11.91 4.18 -30.62
CA VAL A 358 -12.27 2.99 -29.85
C VAL A 358 -11.82 1.73 -30.60
N VAL A 359 -11.00 0.93 -29.91
CA VAL A 359 -10.49 -0.36 -30.40
C VAL A 359 -11.09 -1.47 -29.55
N VAL A 360 -12.10 -2.15 -30.08
CA VAL A 360 -12.86 -3.18 -29.36
C VAL A 360 -13.12 -4.40 -30.27
N ASP A 361 -12.91 -5.58 -29.68
CA ASP A 361 -13.20 -6.86 -30.36
C ASP A 361 -14.70 -7.22 -30.31
N SER A 362 -15.10 -8.25 -31.07
CA SER A 362 -16.49 -8.74 -31.07
C SER A 362 -16.90 -9.32 -29.72
N THR A 363 -15.97 -9.93 -29.01
CA THR A 363 -16.13 -10.55 -27.68
C THR A 363 -14.93 -10.25 -26.82
N ASN A 364 -15.10 -10.34 -25.50
CA ASN A 364 -13.97 -10.22 -24.57
C ASN A 364 -12.99 -11.38 -24.77
N PRO A 365 -11.69 -11.09 -24.71
CA PRO A 365 -10.70 -12.16 -24.67
C PRO A 365 -10.86 -13.00 -23.40
N PRO A 366 -10.52 -14.30 -23.45
CA PRO A 366 -10.52 -15.15 -22.28
C PRO A 366 -9.69 -14.53 -21.16
N VAL A 367 -10.21 -14.57 -19.93
CA VAL A 367 -9.53 -14.00 -18.73
C VAL A 367 -8.10 -14.52 -18.60
N LYS A 368 -7.89 -15.83 -18.81
CA LYS A 368 -6.59 -16.47 -18.78
C LYS A 368 -5.59 -15.85 -19.79
N ASP A 369 -6.06 -15.50 -20.99
CA ASP A 369 -5.19 -14.94 -22.03
C ASP A 369 -4.82 -13.50 -21.72
N ARG A 370 -5.72 -12.71 -21.11
CA ARG A 370 -5.40 -11.37 -20.58
C ARG A 370 -4.35 -11.46 -19.50
N ILE A 371 -4.53 -12.32 -18.50
CA ILE A 371 -3.59 -12.54 -17.41
C ILE A 371 -2.21 -12.96 -17.93
N ASN A 372 -2.17 -13.89 -18.88
CA ASN A 372 -0.91 -14.34 -19.48
C ASN A 372 -0.20 -13.21 -20.23
N SER A 373 -0.93 -12.39 -20.98
CA SER A 373 -0.37 -11.22 -21.67
C SER A 373 0.22 -10.21 -20.69
N MET A 374 -0.49 -9.94 -19.59
CA MET A 374 -0.02 -9.07 -18.53
C MET A 374 1.25 -9.60 -17.87
N ASN A 375 1.26 -10.86 -17.44
CA ASN A 375 2.44 -11.47 -16.82
C ASN A 375 3.64 -11.47 -17.78
N GLN A 376 3.45 -11.79 -19.08
CA GLN A 376 4.52 -11.75 -20.05
C GLN A 376 5.04 -10.32 -20.31
N ALA A 377 4.17 -9.32 -20.27
CA ALA A 377 4.57 -7.93 -20.42
C ALA A 377 5.31 -7.41 -19.19
N PHE A 378 4.94 -7.84 -17.98
CA PHE A 378 5.67 -7.49 -16.75
C PHE A 378 7.06 -8.13 -16.68
N CYS A 379 7.19 -9.40 -17.05
CA CYS A 379 8.48 -10.09 -17.13
C CYS A 379 8.35 -11.31 -18.01
N ASP A 380 9.01 -11.31 -19.17
CA ASP A 380 8.98 -12.43 -20.11
C ASP A 380 9.95 -13.57 -19.70
N GLY A 381 9.94 -14.65 -20.47
CA GLY A 381 10.80 -15.82 -20.22
C GLY A 381 12.29 -15.56 -20.32
N THR A 382 12.71 -14.41 -20.87
CA THR A 382 14.10 -13.95 -20.96
C THR A 382 14.45 -12.88 -19.93
N ASN A 383 13.58 -12.68 -18.94
CA ASN A 383 13.71 -11.69 -17.87
C ASN A 383 13.66 -10.22 -18.35
N VAL A 384 13.05 -9.98 -19.53
CA VAL A 384 12.85 -8.62 -20.04
C VAL A 384 11.50 -8.09 -19.53
N ARG A 385 11.52 -6.87 -18.98
CA ARG A 385 10.38 -6.15 -18.41
C ARG A 385 9.98 -5.01 -19.31
N LYS A 386 8.87 -5.16 -20.01
CA LYS A 386 8.37 -4.14 -20.96
C LYS A 386 7.28 -3.27 -20.34
N TYR A 387 6.39 -3.85 -19.54
CA TYR A 387 5.30 -3.11 -18.94
C TYR A 387 5.73 -2.50 -17.59
N ARG A 388 5.66 -1.18 -17.52
CA ARG A 388 6.03 -0.40 -16.34
C ARG A 388 4.83 0.36 -15.80
N VAL A 389 4.86 0.69 -14.52
CA VAL A 389 3.75 1.36 -13.82
C VAL A 389 4.31 2.52 -12.99
N ASN A 390 3.69 3.67 -13.10
CA ASN A 390 3.93 4.77 -12.17
C ASN A 390 3.11 4.52 -10.90
N ASP A 391 3.74 3.91 -9.90
CA ASP A 391 3.09 3.52 -8.65
C ASP A 391 2.58 4.71 -7.82
N THR A 392 3.10 5.91 -8.04
CA THR A 392 2.64 7.15 -7.40
C THR A 392 1.34 7.67 -8.04
N LYS A 393 1.18 7.51 -9.37
CA LYS A 393 0.00 7.95 -10.12
C LYS A 393 -1.04 6.86 -10.30
N CYS A 394 -0.65 5.59 -10.10
CA CYS A 394 -1.50 4.42 -10.21
C CYS A 394 -1.47 3.59 -8.90
N PRO A 395 -1.73 4.19 -7.72
CA PRO A 395 -1.59 3.50 -6.44
C PRO A 395 -2.60 2.34 -6.30
N ARG A 396 -3.85 2.54 -6.72
CA ARG A 396 -4.88 1.48 -6.64
C ARG A 396 -4.58 0.35 -7.62
N TYR A 397 -4.22 0.68 -8.86
CA TYR A 397 -3.85 -0.31 -9.86
C TYR A 397 -2.66 -1.16 -9.41
N THR A 398 -1.62 -0.51 -8.87
CA THR A 398 -0.46 -1.21 -8.31
C THR A 398 -0.86 -2.17 -7.19
N THR A 399 -1.71 -1.72 -6.27
CA THR A 399 -2.26 -2.56 -5.20
C THR A 399 -3.05 -3.75 -5.76
N CYS A 400 -3.88 -3.54 -6.77
CA CYS A 400 -4.65 -4.61 -7.41
C CYS A 400 -3.74 -5.66 -8.08
N LEU A 401 -2.67 -5.23 -8.76
CA LEU A 401 -1.67 -6.12 -9.34
C LEU A 401 -0.94 -6.99 -8.30
N GLU A 402 -0.71 -6.45 -7.12
CA GLU A 402 -0.02 -7.14 -6.04
C GLU A 402 -0.93 -8.07 -5.23
N GLN A 403 -2.21 -7.71 -5.09
CA GLN A 403 -3.11 -8.38 -4.13
C GLN A 403 -4.07 -9.37 -4.76
N GLN A 404 -4.42 -9.25 -6.05
CA GLN A 404 -5.41 -10.13 -6.64
C GLN A 404 -4.90 -11.58 -6.71
N THR A 405 -5.70 -12.49 -6.18
CA THR A 405 -5.42 -13.93 -6.12
C THR A 405 -6.46 -14.73 -6.90
N TYR A 406 -6.20 -16.01 -7.07
CA TYR A 406 -7.22 -16.95 -7.53
C TYR A 406 -8.14 -17.35 -6.38
N ASP A 407 -9.42 -17.55 -6.68
CA ASP A 407 -10.38 -18.17 -5.78
C ASP A 407 -10.17 -19.70 -5.70
N ASP A 408 -10.98 -20.39 -4.87
CA ASP A 408 -10.91 -21.85 -4.70
C ASP A 408 -11.23 -22.64 -5.99
N PHE A 409 -11.78 -21.99 -7.00
CA PHE A 409 -12.12 -22.55 -8.32
C PHE A 409 -11.08 -22.22 -9.40
N GLY A 410 -9.98 -21.56 -9.04
CA GLY A 410 -8.93 -21.16 -9.95
C GLY A 410 -9.34 -19.99 -10.89
N GLN A 411 -10.36 -19.22 -10.53
CA GLN A 411 -10.74 -17.99 -11.20
C GLN A 411 -10.20 -16.78 -10.43
N PRO A 412 -9.98 -15.62 -11.07
CA PRO A 412 -9.63 -14.40 -10.36
C PRO A 412 -10.65 -14.07 -9.27
N ASP A 413 -10.19 -13.95 -8.02
CA ASP A 413 -11.08 -13.55 -6.92
C ASP A 413 -11.55 -12.11 -7.15
N LYS A 414 -12.87 -11.92 -7.07
CA LYS A 414 -13.54 -10.62 -7.26
C LYS A 414 -13.85 -9.91 -5.95
N LYS A 415 -13.44 -10.50 -4.82
CA LYS A 415 -13.59 -9.85 -3.51
C LYS A 415 -12.73 -8.60 -3.44
N ASN A 416 -13.22 -7.59 -2.74
CA ASN A 416 -12.53 -6.32 -2.51
C ASN A 416 -12.29 -5.44 -3.76
N ASP A 417 -13.01 -5.68 -4.87
CA ASP A 417 -12.94 -4.87 -6.11
C ASP A 417 -11.50 -4.73 -6.65
N LEU A 418 -10.73 -5.83 -6.59
CA LEU A 418 -9.35 -5.86 -7.09
C LEU A 418 -9.27 -6.17 -8.58
N ASP A 419 -10.34 -6.65 -9.18
CA ASP A 419 -10.42 -7.09 -10.59
C ASP A 419 -10.55 -5.92 -11.57
N HIS A 420 -11.36 -4.89 -11.28
CA HIS A 420 -11.67 -3.81 -12.21
C HIS A 420 -10.47 -3.06 -12.79
N PRO A 421 -9.51 -2.56 -11.97
CA PRO A 421 -8.31 -1.92 -12.51
C PRO A 421 -7.42 -2.88 -13.30
N ASN A 422 -7.33 -4.14 -12.86
CA ASN A 422 -6.54 -5.16 -13.54
C ASN A 422 -7.16 -5.59 -14.87
N ASP A 423 -8.47 -5.68 -14.94
CA ASP A 423 -9.19 -5.95 -16.18
C ASP A 423 -9.05 -4.79 -17.16
N ALA A 424 -9.18 -3.54 -16.68
CA ALA A 424 -8.95 -2.35 -17.49
C ALA A 424 -7.55 -2.34 -18.13
N GLY A 425 -6.50 -2.49 -17.35
CA GLY A 425 -5.13 -2.61 -17.86
C GLY A 425 -4.95 -3.80 -18.81
N GLY A 426 -5.60 -4.92 -18.46
CA GLY A 426 -5.55 -6.17 -19.21
C GLY A 426 -6.14 -6.08 -20.63
N TYR A 427 -7.22 -5.34 -20.86
CA TYR A 427 -7.80 -5.14 -22.20
C TYR A 427 -6.82 -4.45 -23.15
N PHE A 428 -6.14 -3.40 -22.69
CA PHE A 428 -5.12 -2.71 -23.48
C PHE A 428 -3.90 -3.61 -23.73
N ILE A 429 -3.32 -4.20 -22.68
CA ILE A 429 -2.10 -5.02 -22.82
C ILE A 429 -2.36 -6.23 -23.70
N HIS A 430 -3.45 -6.95 -23.50
CA HIS A 430 -3.77 -8.10 -24.33
C HIS A 430 -3.94 -7.72 -25.80
N LYS A 431 -4.59 -6.59 -26.09
CA LYS A 431 -4.80 -6.14 -27.46
C LYS A 431 -3.52 -5.74 -28.16
N MET A 432 -2.62 -5.06 -27.48
CA MET A 432 -1.39 -4.51 -28.06
C MET A 432 -0.21 -5.50 -27.99
N TYR A 433 -0.18 -6.35 -26.96
CA TYR A 433 0.92 -7.25 -26.64
C TYR A 433 0.41 -8.68 -26.36
N PRO A 434 -0.34 -9.32 -27.29
CA PRO A 434 -0.89 -10.65 -27.08
C PRO A 434 0.22 -11.70 -26.99
N VAL A 435 0.04 -12.69 -26.11
CA VAL A 435 0.90 -13.89 -26.12
C VAL A 435 0.68 -14.64 -27.43
N LYS A 436 1.70 -14.75 -28.25
CA LYS A 436 1.63 -15.57 -29.47
C LYS A 436 1.52 -17.05 -29.07
N GLN A 437 0.35 -17.64 -29.25
CA GLN A 437 0.23 -19.10 -29.20
C GLN A 437 0.90 -19.68 -30.44
N TYR A 438 2.06 -20.29 -30.29
CA TYR A 438 2.59 -21.16 -31.34
C TYR A 438 1.67 -22.39 -31.41
N LYS A 439 0.76 -22.48 -32.39
CA LYS A 439 0.12 -23.74 -32.75
C LYS A 439 1.25 -24.65 -33.17
N ALA A 440 1.48 -25.71 -32.43
CA ALA A 440 2.38 -26.77 -32.88
C ALA A 440 1.81 -27.25 -34.22
N GLY A 441 2.53 -26.96 -35.32
CA GLY A 441 2.20 -27.44 -36.62
C GLY A 441 2.27 -28.97 -36.60
N GLY A 442 1.14 -29.64 -36.74
CA GLY A 442 1.14 -31.09 -36.88
C GLY A 442 1.97 -31.47 -38.10
N LEU A 443 3.10 -32.12 -37.89
CA LEU A 443 3.82 -32.84 -38.92
C LEU A 443 2.85 -33.93 -39.44
N ARG A 444 2.27 -33.72 -40.60
CA ARG A 444 1.66 -34.81 -41.34
C ARG A 444 2.82 -35.63 -41.92
N LEU A 445 3.17 -36.72 -41.26
CA LEU A 445 3.94 -37.79 -41.90
C LEU A 445 3.03 -38.42 -42.97
N SER A 446 3.28 -38.07 -44.21
CA SER A 446 2.76 -38.82 -45.35
C SER A 446 3.50 -40.15 -45.37
N GLY A 447 2.84 -41.23 -44.96
CA GLY A 447 3.37 -42.58 -45.09
C GLY A 447 3.55 -43.01 -46.54
N TYR A 448 4.64 -43.71 -46.76
CA TYR A 448 4.85 -44.59 -47.87
C TYR A 448 3.96 -45.83 -47.75
#